data_e26b4477767b4a4980850db8b80f1f9f
#
_entry.id   e26b4477767b4a4980850db8b80f1f9f
#
_cell.length_a   1.000
_cell.length_b   1.000
_cell.length_c   1.000
_cell.angle_alpha   90.00
_cell.angle_beta   90.00
_cell.angle_gamma   90.00
#
_symmetry.space_group_name_H-M   'P 1'
#
loop_
_entity.id
_entity.type
_entity.pdbx_description
1 polymer ?
#
loop_
_entity_poly.entity_id
_entity_poly.type
_entity_poly.pdbx_seq_one_letter_code
_entity_poly.pdbx_strand_id
1 'polypeptide(L)'
;MLNLLRFRPDGGRNRYVEYLNMAGPLVKRYGAEIIYAGDGATPLAAEPGQSWDAVALVRYPTRRVFADMIADPDYKSADPVRMSALAEAVLQPIRTTFG
;
A
#
# COMPACT_ATOMS: atom_id res chain seq x y z
N MET A 1 -0.44 -3.82 8.46
CA MET A 1 -1.07 -4.05 7.15
C MET A 1 0.02 -4.33 6.12
N LEU A 2 0.02 -5.50 5.56
CA LEU A 2 0.92 -5.87 4.49
C LEU A 2 0.33 -5.41 3.14
N ASN A 3 1.15 -4.71 2.36
CA ASN A 3 0.80 -4.26 1.02
C ASN A 3 1.71 -4.95 0.01
N LEU A 4 1.13 -5.65 -0.94
CA LEU A 4 1.84 -6.21 -2.09
C LEU A 4 1.29 -5.53 -3.33
N LEU A 5 2.18 -4.96 -4.15
CA LEU A 5 1.76 -4.08 -5.25
C LEU A 5 2.38 -4.51 -6.57
N ARG A 6 1.55 -4.56 -7.61
CA ARG A 6 1.99 -4.71 -9.00
C ARG A 6 1.49 -3.51 -9.79
N PHE A 7 2.41 -2.76 -10.37
CA PHE A 7 2.09 -1.54 -11.11
C PHE A 7 1.65 -1.85 -12.53
N ARG A 8 0.73 -1.01 -13.05
CA ARG A 8 0.41 -1.06 -14.46
C ARG A 8 1.64 -0.66 -15.28
N PRO A 9 1.90 -1.34 -16.42
CA PRO A 9 3.10 -1.07 -17.21
C PRO A 9 3.08 0.31 -17.88
N ASP A 10 1.92 0.93 -18.06
CA ASP A 10 1.75 2.21 -18.72
C ASP A 10 1.83 3.41 -17.76
N GLY A 11 2.86 3.46 -16.94
CA GLY A 11 3.09 4.58 -16.02
C GLY A 11 2.51 4.38 -14.62
N GLY A 12 2.18 3.14 -14.26
CA GLY A 12 1.59 2.84 -12.96
C GLY A 12 2.45 3.25 -11.78
N ARG A 13 3.76 3.04 -11.85
CA ARG A 13 4.68 3.42 -10.78
C ARG A 13 4.63 4.94 -10.52
N ASN A 14 4.63 5.75 -11.56
CA ASN A 14 4.57 7.21 -11.40
C ASN A 14 3.25 7.67 -10.81
N ARG A 15 2.13 7.06 -11.23
CA ARG A 15 0.81 7.37 -10.66
C ARG A 15 0.72 6.93 -9.20
N TYR A 16 1.40 5.85 -8.82
CA TYR A 16 1.44 5.43 -7.43
C TYR A 16 2.21 6.44 -6.56
N VAL A 17 3.27 7.05 -7.09
CA VAL A 17 3.98 8.15 -6.40
C VAL A 17 3.05 9.34 -6.17
N GLU A 18 2.21 9.69 -7.17
CA GLU A 18 1.19 10.72 -6.98
C GLU A 18 0.22 10.36 -5.85
N TYR A 19 -0.23 9.09 -5.83
CA TYR A 19 -1.08 8.60 -4.75
C TYR A 19 -0.40 8.75 -3.39
N LEU A 20 0.88 8.40 -3.28
CA LEU A 20 1.62 8.51 -2.01
C LEU A 20 1.73 9.96 -1.55
N ASN A 21 1.89 10.90 -2.47
CA ASN A 21 1.90 12.32 -2.14
C ASN A 21 0.55 12.79 -1.58
N MET A 22 -0.55 12.21 -2.05
CA MET A 22 -1.88 12.53 -1.54
C MET A 22 -2.17 11.81 -0.21
N ALA A 23 -1.81 10.56 -0.11
CA ALA A 23 -2.12 9.71 1.04
C ALA A 23 -1.16 9.89 2.22
N GLY A 24 0.08 10.32 1.97
CA GLY A 24 1.09 10.47 3.00
C GLY A 24 0.64 11.33 4.19
N PRO A 25 0.07 12.52 3.96
CA PRO A 25 -0.46 13.34 5.06
C PRO A 25 -1.56 12.66 5.85
N LEU A 26 -2.38 11.82 5.19
CA LEU A 26 -3.44 11.06 5.86
C LEU A 26 -2.87 9.97 6.76
N VAL A 27 -1.88 9.23 6.28
CA VAL A 27 -1.18 8.23 7.07
C VAL A 27 -0.68 8.86 8.38
N LYS A 28 -0.07 10.03 8.29
CA LYS A 28 0.39 10.79 9.44
C LYS A 28 -0.74 11.22 10.35
N ARG A 29 -1.81 11.78 9.76
CA ARG A 29 -2.98 12.28 10.50
C ARG A 29 -3.61 11.20 11.37
N TYR A 30 -3.68 9.99 10.86
CA TYR A 30 -4.28 8.85 11.55
C TYR A 30 -3.30 8.06 12.41
N GLY A 31 -2.07 8.55 12.59
CA GLY A 31 -1.08 7.94 13.45
C GLY A 31 -0.52 6.62 12.93
N ALA A 32 -0.61 6.39 11.63
CA ALA A 32 -0.01 5.21 11.02
C ALA A 32 1.49 5.42 10.80
N GLU A 33 2.21 4.32 10.72
CA GLU A 33 3.66 4.32 10.60
C GLU A 33 4.10 3.30 9.56
N ILE A 34 4.92 3.73 8.60
CA ILE A 34 5.52 2.81 7.64
C ILE A 34 6.71 2.14 8.31
N ILE A 35 6.57 0.83 8.58
CA ILE A 35 7.61 0.03 9.21
C ILE A 35 8.71 -0.34 8.21
N TYR A 36 8.31 -0.67 6.99
CA TYR A 36 9.21 -1.08 5.93
C TYR A 36 8.55 -0.83 4.58
N ALA A 37 9.34 -0.42 3.59
CA ALA A 37 8.90 -0.35 2.21
C ALA A 37 10.08 -0.63 1.30
N GLY A 38 9.83 -1.33 0.21
CA GLY A 38 10.89 -1.66 -0.73
C GLY A 38 10.36 -2.12 -2.07
N ASP A 39 11.22 -2.10 -3.07
CA ASP A 39 10.94 -2.62 -4.40
C ASP A 39 11.22 -4.11 -4.45
N GLY A 40 10.38 -4.84 -5.19
CA GLY A 40 10.57 -6.26 -5.41
C GLY A 40 11.63 -6.52 -6.46
N ALA A 41 12.45 -7.55 -6.21
CA ALA A 41 13.33 -8.14 -7.20
C ALA A 41 12.71 -9.44 -7.71
N THR A 42 13.34 -10.07 -8.70
CA THR A 42 12.88 -11.36 -9.20
C THR A 42 12.81 -12.39 -8.07
N PRO A 43 11.68 -13.08 -7.90
CA PRO A 43 11.56 -14.09 -6.85
C PRO A 43 12.59 -15.21 -7.02
N LEU A 44 13.16 -15.64 -5.90
CA LEU A 44 14.06 -16.80 -5.87
C LEU A 44 13.27 -18.12 -5.89
N ALA A 45 12.06 -18.09 -5.34
CA ALA A 45 11.14 -19.22 -5.35
C ALA A 45 9.71 -18.68 -5.33
N ALA A 46 8.89 -19.07 -6.30
CA ALA A 46 7.50 -18.63 -6.38
C ALA A 46 6.74 -19.47 -7.40
N GLU A 47 5.44 -19.54 -7.23
CA GLU A 47 4.55 -20.05 -8.26
C GLU A 47 4.33 -18.97 -9.34
N PRO A 48 3.83 -19.33 -10.53
CA PRO A 48 3.51 -18.36 -11.57
C PRO A 48 2.58 -17.27 -11.04
N GLY A 49 2.88 -16.02 -11.35
CA GLY A 49 2.08 -14.86 -10.93
C GLY A 49 2.39 -14.35 -9.53
N GLN A 50 3.26 -15.00 -8.78
CA GLN A 50 3.67 -14.55 -7.44
C GLN A 50 4.91 -13.67 -7.51
N SER A 51 4.78 -12.53 -8.18
CA SER A 51 5.86 -11.56 -8.31
C SER A 51 5.28 -10.16 -8.10
N TRP A 52 5.91 -9.38 -7.22
CA TRP A 52 5.41 -8.07 -6.83
C TRP A 52 6.45 -7.00 -7.06
N ASP A 53 6.00 -5.83 -7.54
CA ASP A 53 6.90 -4.71 -7.85
C ASP A 53 7.31 -3.94 -6.61
N ALA A 54 6.44 -3.91 -5.59
CA ALA A 54 6.73 -3.22 -4.34
C ALA A 54 6.01 -3.89 -3.18
N VAL A 55 6.60 -3.75 -2.00
CA VAL A 55 6.07 -4.26 -0.74
C VAL A 55 6.14 -3.15 0.29
N ALA A 56 5.08 -2.99 1.07
CA ALA A 56 5.09 -2.08 2.20
C ALA A 56 4.41 -2.71 3.42
N LEU A 57 4.96 -2.45 4.58
CA LEU A 57 4.38 -2.86 5.85
C LEU A 57 4.05 -1.60 6.64
N VAL A 58 2.76 -1.38 6.89
CA VAL A 58 2.27 -0.20 7.57
C VAL A 58 1.57 -0.61 8.87
N ARG A 59 1.99 0.01 9.96
CA ARG A 59 1.34 -0.18 11.26
C ARG A 59 0.26 0.87 11.44
N TYR A 60 -0.95 0.43 11.71
CA TYR A 60 -2.06 1.31 12.14
C TYR A 60 -2.30 1.09 13.62
N PRO A 61 -2.66 2.16 14.38
CA PRO A 61 -2.95 1.99 15.81
C PRO A 61 -4.00 0.93 16.11
N THR A 62 -5.08 0.90 15.29
CA THR A 62 -6.13 -0.11 15.38
C THR A 62 -6.73 -0.35 14.00
N ARG A 63 -7.50 -1.40 13.84
CA ARG A 63 -8.29 -1.63 12.62
C ARG A 63 -9.32 -0.53 12.39
N ARG A 64 -9.88 0.00 13.48
CA ARG A 64 -10.85 1.09 13.42
C ARG A 64 -10.24 2.33 12.80
N VAL A 65 -9.00 2.67 13.18
CA VAL A 65 -8.28 3.82 12.62
C VAL A 65 -8.06 3.65 11.12
N PHE A 66 -7.71 2.45 10.66
CA PHE A 66 -7.60 2.18 9.23
C PHE A 66 -8.95 2.40 8.52
N ALA A 67 -10.04 1.88 9.08
CA ALA A 67 -11.37 2.07 8.52
C ALA A 67 -11.76 3.56 8.46
N ASP A 68 -11.45 4.30 9.50
CA ASP A 68 -11.72 5.75 9.55
C ASP A 68 -10.92 6.51 8.49
N MET A 69 -9.66 6.13 8.28
CA MET A 69 -8.81 6.75 7.27
C MET A 69 -9.36 6.54 5.85
N ILE A 70 -9.73 5.32 5.50
CA ILE A 70 -10.26 5.06 4.14
C ILE A 70 -11.65 5.65 3.93
N ALA A 71 -12.38 5.96 5.00
CA ALA A 71 -13.65 6.66 4.93
C ALA A 71 -13.50 8.18 4.84
N ASP A 72 -12.30 8.72 5.10
CA ASP A 72 -12.03 10.14 5.03
C ASP A 72 -12.21 10.66 3.58
N PRO A 73 -12.91 11.80 3.38
CA PRO A 73 -13.08 12.35 2.02
C PRO A 73 -11.75 12.59 1.29
N ASP A 74 -10.70 12.96 2.01
CA ASP A 74 -9.38 13.17 1.40
C ASP A 74 -8.80 11.84 0.88
N TYR A 75 -9.02 10.73 1.60
CA TYR A 75 -8.61 9.43 1.09
C TYR A 75 -9.43 9.02 -0.13
N LYS A 76 -10.73 9.28 -0.12
CA LYS A 76 -11.59 8.97 -1.26
C LYS A 76 -11.17 9.71 -2.52
N SER A 77 -10.57 10.90 -2.39
CA SER A 77 -10.00 11.63 -3.51
C SER A 77 -8.70 10.98 -4.02
N ALA A 78 -7.94 10.33 -3.16
CA ALA A 78 -6.69 9.66 -3.52
C ALA A 78 -6.92 8.26 -4.12
N ASP A 79 -7.97 7.57 -3.72
CA ASP A 79 -8.21 6.19 -4.10
C ASP A 79 -8.29 5.95 -5.61
N PRO A 80 -8.96 6.79 -6.44
CA PRO A 80 -8.94 6.61 -7.89
C PRO A 80 -7.53 6.66 -8.49
N VAL A 81 -6.66 7.47 -7.94
CA VAL A 81 -5.25 7.55 -8.40
C VAL A 81 -4.55 6.23 -8.08
N ARG A 82 -4.76 5.68 -6.88
CA ARG A 82 -4.23 4.37 -6.50
C ARG A 82 -4.71 3.28 -7.44
N MET A 83 -6.00 3.23 -7.73
CA MET A 83 -6.58 2.23 -8.63
C MET A 83 -6.05 2.34 -10.06
N SER A 84 -5.81 3.57 -10.53
CA SER A 84 -5.24 3.78 -11.87
C SER A 84 -3.79 3.32 -11.98
N ALA A 85 -3.10 3.21 -10.86
CA ALA A 85 -1.68 2.86 -10.79
C ALA A 85 -1.43 1.35 -10.73
N LEU A 86 -2.38 0.57 -10.21
CA LEU A 86 -2.15 -0.82 -9.84
C LEU A 86 -2.84 -1.79 -10.80
N ALA A 87 -2.06 -2.78 -11.26
CA ALA A 87 -2.61 -3.94 -11.97
C ALA A 87 -3.20 -4.94 -10.98
N GLU A 88 -2.50 -5.18 -9.89
CA GLU A 88 -2.95 -6.04 -8.80
C GLU A 88 -2.42 -5.51 -7.48
N ALA A 89 -3.16 -5.76 -6.41
CA ALA A 89 -2.73 -5.39 -5.07
C ALA A 89 -3.29 -6.36 -4.04
N VAL A 90 -2.53 -6.53 -2.96
CA VAL A 90 -2.99 -7.23 -1.77
C VAL A 90 -2.87 -6.28 -0.60
N LEU A 91 -3.94 -6.14 0.16
CA LEU A 91 -3.94 -5.51 1.48
C LEU A 91 -4.31 -6.59 2.47
N GLN A 92 -3.36 -7.00 3.30
CA GLN A 92 -3.59 -8.08 4.24
C GLN A 92 -3.27 -7.64 5.65
N PRO A 93 -4.27 -7.66 6.56
CA PRO A 93 -3.99 -7.43 7.97
C PRO A 93 -3.09 -8.54 8.50
N ILE A 94 -2.09 -8.15 9.27
CA ILE A 94 -1.24 -9.09 9.97
C ILE A 94 -1.14 -8.69 11.44
N ARG A 95 -0.91 -9.68 12.28
CA ARG A 95 -0.72 -9.50 13.71
C ARG A 95 0.72 -9.81 14.05
N THR A 96 1.37 -8.94 14.82
CA THR A 96 2.72 -9.19 15.32
C THR A 96 2.70 -10.42 16.23
N THR A 97 3.57 -11.40 15.95
CA THR A 97 3.75 -12.58 16.78
C THR A 97 5.07 -12.52 17.53
N PHE A 98 6.07 -11.83 16.97
CA PHE A 98 7.31 -11.50 17.66
C PHE A 98 7.98 -10.31 16.93
N GLY A 99 8.85 -9.63 17.61
CA GLY A 99 9.57 -8.48 17.07
C GLY A 99 9.26 -7.18 17.76
#